data_b67630e841ed35ddf16da3da60d1bb82
#
_entry.id   b67630e841ed35ddf16da3da60d1bb82
#
_cell.length_a   1.000
_cell.length_b   1.000
_cell.length_c   1.000
_cell.angle_alpha   90.00
_cell.angle_beta   90.00
_cell.angle_gamma   90.00
#
_symmetry.space_group_name_H-M   'P 1'
#
loop_
_entity.id
_entity.type
_entity.pdbx_description
1 polymer ?
#
loop_
_entity_poly.entity_id
_entity_poly.type
_entity_poly.pdbx_seq_one_letter_code
_entity_poly.pdbx_strand_id
1 'polypeptide(L)'
;MINKGLVTAVALGLVLSGVPAFAQSTFEREAKDRAEIDKLMWQYARALDTENADAYVATYTQDGQFGGGANAVKGHDALHKYIVDLHQRNMDTESKTGKKRPAMYHTSMNPYLEFVDKDHAILRAYWTTIFAGDAPNTPARIAAVGWERNELVRVNGKWLIKIRDTQPKDKE
;
A
#
# COMPACT_ATOMS: atom_id res chain seq x y z
N MET A 1 0.09 -44.03 67.27
CA MET A 1 0.99 -44.11 66.13
C MET A 1 0.36 -43.26 64.99
N ILE A 2 0.86 -42.07 64.80
CA ILE A 2 0.30 -41.10 63.78
C ILE A 2 1.26 -41.12 62.61
N ASN A 3 0.79 -41.54 61.46
CA ASN A 3 1.56 -41.65 60.22
C ASN A 3 1.58 -40.30 59.54
N LYS A 4 2.76 -39.65 59.43
CA LYS A 4 2.94 -38.41 58.74
C LYS A 4 3.18 -38.71 57.24
N GLY A 5 2.15 -38.45 56.41
CA GLY A 5 2.28 -38.51 54.98
C GLY A 5 3.10 -37.31 54.45
N LEU A 6 4.17 -37.63 53.72
CA LEU A 6 5.04 -36.66 53.05
C LEU A 6 4.36 -36.22 51.75
N VAL A 7 3.95 -34.96 51.68
CA VAL A 7 3.42 -34.36 50.45
C VAL A 7 4.60 -33.79 49.64
N THR A 8 4.94 -34.45 48.55
CA THR A 8 5.96 -34.00 47.61
C THR A 8 5.33 -32.98 46.65
N ALA A 9 5.64 -31.71 46.82
CA ALA A 9 5.22 -30.68 45.87
C ALA A 9 6.12 -30.74 44.62
N VAL A 10 5.53 -31.13 43.48
CA VAL A 10 6.18 -31.04 42.15
C VAL A 10 6.03 -29.63 41.67
N ALA A 11 7.12 -28.86 41.69
CA ALA A 11 7.17 -27.53 41.10
C ALA A 11 7.30 -27.69 39.56
N LEU A 12 6.21 -27.43 38.84
CA LEU A 12 6.20 -27.34 37.38
C LEU A 12 6.89 -26.04 36.97
N GLY A 13 8.20 -26.08 36.64
CA GLY A 13 8.95 -24.97 36.13
C GLY A 13 8.46 -24.63 34.70
N LEU A 14 7.71 -23.51 34.54
CA LEU A 14 7.46 -22.93 33.24
C LEU A 14 8.80 -22.43 32.68
N VAL A 15 9.37 -23.14 31.71
CA VAL A 15 10.45 -22.63 30.88
C VAL A 15 9.82 -21.65 29.85
N LEU A 16 9.76 -20.37 30.23
CA LEU A 16 9.53 -19.29 29.27
C LEU A 16 10.76 -19.23 28.36
N SER A 17 10.68 -19.90 27.21
CA SER A 17 11.65 -19.75 26.14
C SER A 17 11.54 -18.32 25.62
N GLY A 18 12.34 -17.41 26.18
CA GLY A 18 12.43 -16.02 25.76
C GLY A 18 12.92 -15.98 24.32
N VAL A 19 12.15 -15.34 23.43
CA VAL A 19 12.60 -14.98 22.08
C VAL A 19 13.87 -14.11 22.26
N PRO A 20 14.97 -14.39 21.54
CA PRO A 20 16.18 -13.60 21.68
C PRO A 20 15.88 -12.12 21.37
N ALA A 21 16.38 -11.19 22.19
CA ALA A 21 16.13 -9.74 22.11
C ALA A 21 16.37 -9.15 20.72
N PHE A 22 17.32 -9.71 19.95
CA PHE A 22 17.60 -9.32 18.57
C PHE A 22 16.44 -9.66 17.62
N ALA A 23 15.85 -10.85 17.74
CA ALA A 23 14.70 -11.26 16.92
C ALA A 23 13.45 -10.41 17.24
N GLN A 24 13.26 -10.06 18.50
CA GLN A 24 12.17 -9.18 18.94
C GLN A 24 12.31 -7.79 18.35
N SER A 25 13.50 -7.19 18.38
CA SER A 25 13.76 -5.86 17.81
C SER A 25 13.56 -5.81 16.30
N THR A 26 13.89 -6.88 15.58
CA THR A 26 13.65 -6.99 14.14
C THR A 26 12.17 -7.09 13.82
N PHE A 27 11.43 -7.91 14.56
CA PHE A 27 9.99 -8.07 14.40
C PHE A 27 9.23 -6.75 14.69
N GLU A 28 9.58 -6.06 15.77
CA GLU A 28 8.96 -4.77 16.12
C GLU A 28 9.19 -3.71 15.04
N ARG A 29 10.41 -3.64 14.50
CA ARG A 29 10.74 -2.76 13.39
C ARG A 29 9.91 -3.09 12.15
N GLU A 30 9.88 -4.35 11.72
CA GLU A 30 9.11 -4.77 10.55
C GLU A 30 7.61 -4.55 10.71
N ALA A 31 7.05 -4.76 11.91
CA ALA A 31 5.65 -4.47 12.20
C ALA A 31 5.34 -2.98 12.03
N LYS A 32 6.21 -2.10 12.54
CA LYS A 32 6.09 -0.66 12.35
C LYS A 32 6.20 -0.28 10.87
N ASP A 33 7.17 -0.83 10.17
CA ASP A 33 7.41 -0.56 8.75
C ASP A 33 6.22 -0.99 7.88
N ARG A 34 5.60 -2.15 8.19
CA ARG A 34 4.37 -2.59 7.53
C ARG A 34 3.24 -1.58 7.73
N ALA A 35 3.01 -1.11 8.94
CA ALA A 35 1.98 -0.12 9.21
C ALA A 35 2.23 1.22 8.49
N GLU A 36 3.49 1.65 8.39
CA GLU A 36 3.87 2.86 7.64
C GLU A 36 3.65 2.68 6.13
N ILE A 37 3.99 1.51 5.58
CA ILE A 37 3.77 1.17 4.16
C ILE A 37 2.27 1.07 3.85
N ASP A 38 1.46 0.45 4.70
CA ASP A 38 0.01 0.40 4.54
C ASP A 38 -0.59 1.81 4.51
N LYS A 39 -0.15 2.69 5.40
CA LYS A 39 -0.54 4.10 5.40
C LYS A 39 -0.12 4.82 4.11
N LEU A 40 1.10 4.58 3.61
CA LEU A 40 1.60 5.14 2.34
C LEU A 40 0.70 4.73 1.18
N MET A 41 0.37 3.44 1.06
CA MET A 41 -0.47 2.92 -0.02
C MET A 41 -1.91 3.46 0.06
N TRP A 42 -2.43 3.62 1.27
CA TRP A 42 -3.72 4.29 1.48
C TRP A 42 -3.67 5.76 1.04
N GLN A 43 -2.61 6.51 1.39
CA GLN A 43 -2.43 7.91 0.97
C GLN A 43 -2.33 8.03 -0.54
N TYR A 44 -1.59 7.13 -1.20
CA TYR A 44 -1.51 7.03 -2.65
C TYR A 44 -2.90 6.85 -3.28
N ALA A 45 -3.67 5.86 -2.84
CA ALA A 45 -5.01 5.59 -3.36
C ALA A 45 -5.93 6.80 -3.19
N ARG A 46 -5.95 7.41 -2.00
CA ARG A 46 -6.76 8.60 -1.73
C ARG A 46 -6.38 9.81 -2.59
N ALA A 47 -5.08 10.06 -2.78
CA ALA A 47 -4.61 11.15 -3.63
C ALA A 47 -5.06 10.97 -5.09
N LEU A 48 -4.99 9.74 -5.60
CA LEU A 48 -5.46 9.40 -6.94
C LEU A 48 -6.99 9.49 -7.07
N ASP A 49 -7.74 8.95 -6.12
CA ASP A 49 -9.22 8.97 -6.10
C ASP A 49 -9.78 10.39 -6.05
N THR A 50 -9.08 11.30 -5.37
CA THR A 50 -9.47 12.70 -5.23
C THR A 50 -8.76 13.63 -6.22
N GLU A 51 -7.94 13.08 -7.12
CA GLU A 51 -7.16 13.83 -8.13
C GLU A 51 -6.32 14.97 -7.50
N ASN A 52 -5.79 14.72 -6.30
CA ASN A 52 -4.91 15.66 -5.60
C ASN A 52 -3.46 15.43 -6.02
N ALA A 53 -2.97 16.25 -6.97
CA ALA A 53 -1.66 16.10 -7.57
C ALA A 53 -0.52 16.26 -6.54
N ASP A 54 -0.62 17.25 -5.62
CA ASP A 54 0.39 17.48 -4.59
C ASP A 54 0.47 16.29 -3.61
N ALA A 55 -0.68 15.79 -3.15
CA ALA A 55 -0.72 14.62 -2.28
C ALA A 55 -0.22 13.36 -2.99
N TYR A 56 -0.48 13.23 -4.30
CA TYR A 56 -0.02 12.10 -5.10
C TYR A 56 1.50 12.06 -5.20
N VAL A 57 2.14 13.16 -5.61
CA VAL A 57 3.61 13.20 -5.73
C VAL A 57 4.31 13.07 -4.38
N ALA A 58 3.70 13.53 -3.29
CA ALA A 58 4.23 13.38 -1.94
C ALA A 58 4.37 11.91 -1.48
N THR A 59 3.72 10.97 -2.17
CA THR A 59 3.88 9.53 -1.91
C THR A 59 5.08 8.90 -2.63
N TYR A 60 5.69 9.61 -3.57
CA TYR A 60 6.81 9.12 -4.38
C TYR A 60 8.15 9.72 -3.94
N THR A 61 9.24 9.03 -4.30
CA THR A 61 10.57 9.66 -4.30
C THR A 61 10.64 10.74 -5.39
N GLN A 62 11.58 11.69 -5.26
CA GLN A 62 11.75 12.80 -6.23
C GLN A 62 11.87 12.30 -7.69
N ASP A 63 12.50 11.14 -7.88
CA ASP A 63 12.67 10.46 -9.17
C ASP A 63 11.74 9.25 -9.33
N GLY A 64 10.64 9.21 -8.57
CA GLY A 64 9.68 8.11 -8.55
C GLY A 64 9.03 7.85 -9.90
N GLN A 65 8.51 6.64 -10.08
CA GLN A 65 7.96 6.18 -11.35
C GLN A 65 6.59 5.54 -11.18
N PHE A 66 5.66 5.91 -12.05
CA PHE A 66 4.38 5.21 -12.25
C PHE A 66 4.35 4.52 -13.61
N GLY A 67 3.92 3.25 -13.63
CA GLY A 67 3.90 2.41 -14.82
C GLY A 67 5.26 1.83 -15.19
N GLY A 68 5.24 0.94 -16.19
CA GLY A 68 6.40 0.25 -16.71
C GLY A 68 6.70 0.58 -18.18
N GLY A 69 7.90 0.20 -18.64
CA GLY A 69 8.31 0.31 -20.03
C GLY A 69 8.44 1.75 -20.55
N ALA A 70 8.18 1.93 -21.87
CA ALA A 70 8.37 3.20 -22.56
C ALA A 70 7.36 4.29 -22.16
N ASN A 71 6.21 3.90 -21.61
CA ASN A 71 5.13 4.82 -21.21
C ASN A 71 5.18 5.20 -19.72
N ALA A 72 6.25 4.86 -19.03
CA ALA A 72 6.38 5.17 -17.62
C ALA A 72 6.45 6.69 -17.39
N VAL A 73 5.69 7.18 -16.40
CA VAL A 73 5.71 8.57 -15.94
C VAL A 73 6.77 8.67 -14.83
N LYS A 74 7.78 9.53 -15.00
CA LYS A 74 8.94 9.58 -14.09
C LYS A 74 9.20 10.98 -13.54
N GLY A 75 9.47 11.03 -12.24
CA GLY A 75 9.80 12.25 -11.50
C GLY A 75 8.58 13.07 -11.10
N HIS A 76 8.73 13.89 -10.06
CA HIS A 76 7.63 14.64 -9.45
C HIS A 76 6.87 15.50 -10.44
N ASP A 77 7.54 16.25 -11.32
CA ASP A 77 6.88 17.16 -12.27
C ASP A 77 5.97 16.39 -13.24
N ALA A 78 6.46 15.26 -13.77
CA ALA A 78 5.68 14.43 -14.69
C ALA A 78 4.53 13.71 -13.97
N LEU A 79 4.75 13.23 -12.75
CA LEU A 79 3.72 12.61 -11.93
C LEU A 79 2.64 13.61 -11.51
N HIS A 80 3.02 14.83 -11.15
CA HIS A 80 2.08 15.91 -10.85
C HIS A 80 1.23 16.24 -12.08
N LYS A 81 1.90 16.48 -13.23
CA LYS A 81 1.22 16.75 -14.49
C LYS A 81 0.26 15.64 -14.89
N TYR A 82 0.62 14.38 -14.66
CA TYR A 82 -0.24 13.24 -14.94
C TYR A 82 -1.60 13.33 -14.23
N ILE A 83 -1.61 13.72 -12.94
CA ILE A 83 -2.85 13.89 -12.17
C ILE A 83 -3.61 15.15 -12.59
N VAL A 84 -2.91 16.26 -12.85
CA VAL A 84 -3.55 17.48 -13.36
C VAL A 84 -4.24 17.23 -14.70
N ASP A 85 -3.58 16.53 -15.61
CA ASP A 85 -4.16 16.17 -16.92
C ASP A 85 -5.35 15.20 -16.76
N LEU A 86 -5.30 14.29 -15.78
CA LEU A 86 -6.42 13.40 -15.44
C LEU A 86 -7.63 14.22 -14.98
N HIS A 87 -7.41 15.14 -14.05
CA HIS A 87 -8.46 16.03 -13.53
C HIS A 87 -9.09 16.86 -14.67
N GLN A 88 -8.26 17.47 -15.51
CA GLN A 88 -8.74 18.28 -16.64
C GLN A 88 -9.59 17.45 -17.62
N ARG A 89 -9.14 16.26 -18.00
CA ARG A 89 -9.94 15.36 -18.87
C ARG A 89 -11.29 15.00 -18.27
N ASN A 90 -11.36 14.82 -16.95
CA ASN A 90 -12.60 14.52 -16.26
C ASN A 90 -13.54 15.74 -16.26
N MET A 91 -13.03 16.94 -15.97
CA MET A 91 -13.79 18.20 -16.04
C MET A 91 -14.33 18.47 -17.44
N ASP A 92 -13.51 18.27 -18.48
CA ASP A 92 -13.92 18.42 -19.87
C ASP A 92 -15.05 17.44 -20.24
N THR A 93 -14.98 16.21 -19.73
CA THR A 93 -16.02 15.20 -19.95
C THR A 93 -17.31 15.58 -19.25
N GLU A 94 -17.24 16.03 -18.01
CA GLU A 94 -18.41 16.53 -17.26
C GLU A 94 -19.07 17.71 -17.96
N SER A 95 -18.26 18.66 -18.43
CA SER A 95 -18.74 19.83 -19.18
C SER A 95 -19.47 19.45 -20.48
N LYS A 96 -18.92 18.48 -21.23
CA LYS A 96 -19.51 18.03 -22.51
C LYS A 96 -20.75 17.16 -22.33
N THR A 97 -20.82 16.38 -21.27
CA THR A 97 -21.93 15.42 -21.05
C THR A 97 -23.01 15.93 -20.11
N GLY A 98 -22.74 16.98 -19.35
CA GLY A 98 -23.59 17.45 -18.26
C GLY A 98 -23.71 16.46 -17.10
N LYS A 99 -22.89 15.39 -17.07
CA LYS A 99 -22.92 14.33 -16.05
C LYS A 99 -21.70 14.41 -15.17
N LYS A 100 -21.91 14.52 -13.87
CA LYS A 100 -20.83 14.43 -12.89
C LYS A 100 -20.22 13.03 -12.90
N ARG A 101 -18.87 12.95 -12.84
CA ARG A 101 -18.18 11.67 -12.76
C ARG A 101 -18.53 10.96 -11.44
N PRO A 102 -18.84 9.65 -11.47
CA PRO A 102 -19.02 8.88 -10.26
C PRO A 102 -17.73 8.87 -9.40
N ALA A 103 -17.88 8.75 -8.09
CA ALA A 103 -16.74 8.58 -7.20
C ALA A 103 -15.93 7.34 -7.61
N MET A 104 -14.61 7.47 -7.61
CA MET A 104 -13.66 6.43 -7.95
C MET A 104 -12.94 5.93 -6.69
N TYR A 105 -12.70 4.65 -6.63
CA TYR A 105 -12.01 3.99 -5.53
C TYR A 105 -10.98 3.03 -6.08
N HIS A 106 -9.72 3.23 -5.70
CA HIS A 106 -8.65 2.26 -5.92
C HIS A 106 -8.48 1.40 -4.68
N THR A 107 -8.46 0.10 -4.88
CA THR A 107 -8.23 -0.88 -3.81
C THR A 107 -7.03 -1.74 -4.15
N SER A 108 -6.25 -2.09 -3.12
CA SER A 108 -5.20 -3.09 -3.19
C SER A 108 -5.64 -4.30 -2.37
N MET A 109 -5.54 -5.49 -2.93
CA MET A 109 -6.03 -6.73 -2.33
C MET A 109 -4.91 -7.76 -2.23
N ASN A 110 -4.94 -8.59 -1.19
CA ASN A 110 -3.95 -9.63 -0.94
C ASN A 110 -2.51 -9.11 -1.00
N PRO A 111 -2.16 -8.06 -0.25
CA PRO A 111 -0.83 -7.51 -0.30
C PRO A 111 0.19 -8.49 0.27
N TYR A 112 1.24 -8.74 -0.50
CA TYR A 112 2.43 -9.48 -0.08
C TYR A 112 3.61 -8.52 -0.01
N LEU A 113 4.08 -8.24 1.21
CA LEU A 113 5.18 -7.33 1.48
C LEU A 113 6.43 -8.13 1.89
N GLU A 114 7.50 -7.92 1.15
CA GLU A 114 8.82 -8.49 1.34
C GLU A 114 9.83 -7.37 1.65
N PHE A 115 10.52 -7.44 2.79
CA PHE A 115 11.63 -6.55 3.08
C PHE A 115 12.91 -7.11 2.46
N VAL A 116 13.48 -6.37 1.50
CA VAL A 116 14.76 -6.72 0.88
C VAL A 116 15.89 -6.39 1.84
N ASP A 117 15.77 -5.25 2.52
CA ASP A 117 16.63 -4.81 3.62
C ASP A 117 15.87 -3.81 4.52
N LYS A 118 16.59 -3.11 5.42
CA LYS A 118 16.00 -2.15 6.36
C LYS A 118 15.38 -0.92 5.69
N ASP A 119 15.77 -0.60 4.46
CA ASP A 119 15.38 0.61 3.74
C ASP A 119 14.73 0.32 2.36
N HIS A 120 14.62 -0.96 1.97
CA HIS A 120 14.01 -1.39 0.72
C HIS A 120 12.98 -2.50 0.94
N ALA A 121 11.83 -2.36 0.29
CA ALA A 121 10.77 -3.36 0.31
C ALA A 121 10.10 -3.49 -1.05
N ILE A 122 9.52 -4.66 -1.31
CA ILE A 122 8.71 -4.95 -2.50
C ILE A 122 7.31 -5.33 -2.04
N LEU A 123 6.32 -4.61 -2.54
CA LEU A 123 4.91 -4.89 -2.31
C LEU A 123 4.29 -5.41 -3.60
N ARG A 124 3.73 -6.62 -3.56
CA ARG A 124 2.93 -7.20 -4.64
C ARG A 124 1.49 -7.31 -4.17
N ALA A 125 0.54 -6.98 -5.04
CA ALA A 125 -0.87 -7.08 -4.73
C ALA A 125 -1.72 -7.21 -6.00
N TYR A 126 -2.98 -7.59 -5.85
CA TYR A 126 -3.99 -7.33 -6.88
C TYR A 126 -4.56 -5.93 -6.65
N TRP A 127 -4.92 -5.25 -7.73
CA TRP A 127 -5.57 -3.96 -7.64
C TRP A 127 -6.87 -3.93 -8.42
N THR A 128 -7.78 -3.07 -7.99
CA THR A 128 -9.07 -2.87 -8.64
C THR A 128 -9.43 -1.38 -8.62
N THR A 129 -9.93 -0.89 -9.75
CA THR A 129 -10.59 0.43 -9.82
C THR A 129 -12.09 0.22 -9.87
N ILE A 130 -12.81 0.82 -8.93
CA ILE A 130 -14.26 0.73 -8.79
C ILE A 130 -14.84 2.14 -8.98
N PHE A 131 -15.88 2.27 -9.79
CA PHE A 131 -16.72 3.46 -9.81
C PHE A 131 -18.00 3.20 -9.02
N ALA A 132 -18.37 4.14 -8.14
CA ALA A 132 -19.67 4.13 -7.47
C ALA A 132 -20.81 4.24 -8.49
N GLY A 133 -22.02 3.86 -8.10
CA GLY A 133 -23.21 4.19 -8.87
C GLY A 133 -23.42 5.72 -8.94
N ASP A 134 -23.85 6.20 -10.10
CA ASP A 134 -24.06 7.63 -10.38
C ASP A 134 -25.50 8.12 -10.11
N ALA A 135 -26.41 7.21 -9.75
CA ALA A 135 -27.79 7.50 -9.40
C ALA A 135 -28.29 6.51 -8.32
N PRO A 136 -29.39 6.83 -7.62
CA PRO A 136 -30.05 5.89 -6.73
C PRO A 136 -30.33 4.56 -7.46
N ASN A 137 -29.94 3.44 -6.83
CA ASN A 137 -30.10 2.08 -7.35
C ASN A 137 -29.19 1.71 -8.56
N THR A 138 -28.24 2.58 -8.95
CA THR A 138 -27.20 2.20 -9.91
C THR A 138 -26.11 1.44 -9.19
N PRO A 139 -25.78 0.18 -9.56
CA PRO A 139 -24.74 -0.58 -8.90
C PRO A 139 -23.35 0.01 -9.17
N ALA A 140 -22.46 -0.13 -8.20
CA ALA A 140 -21.04 0.12 -8.43
C ALA A 140 -20.50 -0.85 -9.52
N ARG A 141 -19.53 -0.41 -10.30
CA ARG A 141 -18.91 -1.22 -11.36
C ARG A 141 -17.42 -1.30 -11.22
N ILE A 142 -16.86 -2.45 -11.49
CA ILE A 142 -15.43 -2.62 -11.64
C ILE A 142 -15.04 -2.07 -13.02
N ALA A 143 -14.13 -1.11 -13.03
CA ALA A 143 -13.64 -0.48 -14.26
C ALA A 143 -12.37 -1.15 -14.78
N ALA A 144 -11.49 -1.59 -13.88
CA ALA A 144 -10.26 -2.25 -14.21
C ALA A 144 -9.79 -3.14 -13.05
N VAL A 145 -9.05 -4.17 -13.37
CA VAL A 145 -8.37 -5.06 -12.41
C VAL A 145 -7.00 -5.42 -12.94
N GLY A 146 -6.09 -5.73 -12.05
CA GLY A 146 -4.76 -6.19 -12.42
C GLY A 146 -3.97 -6.64 -11.20
N TRP A 147 -2.69 -6.86 -11.41
CA TRP A 147 -1.75 -7.04 -10.33
C TRP A 147 -0.64 -5.99 -10.42
N GLU A 148 0.03 -5.76 -9.33
CA GLU A 148 1.01 -4.71 -9.20
C GLU A 148 2.26 -5.18 -8.49
N ARG A 149 3.37 -4.56 -8.84
CA ARG A 149 4.65 -4.67 -8.14
C ARG A 149 5.15 -3.27 -7.83
N ASN A 150 5.29 -3.00 -6.54
CA ASN A 150 5.75 -1.71 -6.06
C ASN A 150 7.14 -1.87 -5.43
N GLU A 151 8.08 -1.04 -5.83
CA GLU A 151 9.36 -0.87 -5.16
C GLU A 151 9.26 0.30 -4.19
N LEU A 152 9.49 0.03 -2.93
CA LEU A 152 9.38 0.99 -1.84
C LEU A 152 10.75 1.21 -1.22
N VAL A 153 11.08 2.47 -0.94
CA VAL A 153 12.36 2.83 -0.33
C VAL A 153 12.15 3.78 0.83
N ARG A 154 13.04 3.71 1.81
CA ARG A 154 13.05 4.63 2.94
C ARG A 154 13.98 5.80 2.63
N VAL A 155 13.43 7.01 2.62
CA VAL A 155 14.19 8.26 2.42
C VAL A 155 13.95 9.16 3.62
N ASN A 156 15.03 9.57 4.30
CA ASN A 156 14.95 10.40 5.51
C ASN A 156 13.97 9.87 6.57
N GLY A 157 13.98 8.53 6.76
CA GLY A 157 13.14 7.85 7.75
C GLY A 157 11.69 7.63 7.35
N LYS A 158 11.28 7.97 6.12
CA LYS A 158 9.92 7.78 5.60
C LYS A 158 9.91 6.80 4.44
N TRP A 159 8.96 5.89 4.41
CA TRP A 159 8.72 5.04 3.25
C TRP A 159 8.08 5.84 2.10
N LEU A 160 8.59 5.67 0.89
CA LEU A 160 8.12 6.29 -0.34
C LEU A 160 8.09 5.27 -1.47
N ILE A 161 7.26 5.52 -2.48
CA ILE A 161 7.18 4.72 -3.70
C ILE A 161 8.33 5.13 -4.62
N LYS A 162 9.22 4.21 -4.94
CA LYS A 162 10.26 4.37 -5.97
C LYS A 162 9.73 4.02 -7.34
N ILE A 163 9.07 2.85 -7.45
CA ILE A 163 8.41 2.40 -8.68
C ILE A 163 7.06 1.80 -8.29
N ARG A 164 6.02 2.20 -8.98
CA ARG A 164 4.73 1.55 -8.95
C ARG A 164 4.39 1.05 -10.35
N ASP A 165 4.49 -0.24 -10.57
CA ASP A 165 4.10 -0.88 -11.82
C ASP A 165 2.80 -1.65 -11.62
N THR A 166 1.75 -1.24 -12.35
CA THR A 166 0.42 -1.84 -12.29
C THR A 166 0.18 -2.86 -13.42
N GLN A 167 1.19 -3.10 -14.25
CA GLN A 167 1.17 -4.10 -15.33
C GLN A 167 2.56 -4.71 -15.52
N PRO A 168 3.19 -5.23 -14.45
CA PRO A 168 4.52 -5.79 -14.57
C PRO A 168 4.51 -6.99 -15.51
N LYS A 169 5.57 -7.12 -16.31
CA LYS A 169 5.70 -8.23 -17.27
C LYS A 169 5.93 -9.55 -16.56
N ASP A 170 6.68 -9.50 -15.47
CA ASP A 170 6.99 -10.66 -14.64
C ASP A 170 5.88 -10.84 -13.62
N LYS A 171 5.23 -12.00 -13.66
CA LYS A 171 4.09 -12.33 -12.78
C LYS A 171 4.52 -13.01 -11.48
N GLU A 172 5.80 -12.92 -11.11
CA GLU A 172 6.33 -13.50 -9.88
C GLU A 172 6.70 -12.43 -8.85
#